data_c69b64ff24ce059c07376d2d84dedd35
#
_entry.id   c69b64ff24ce059c07376d2d84dedd35
#
_cell.length_a   1.000
_cell.length_b   1.000
_cell.length_c   1.000
_cell.angle_alpha   90.00
_cell.angle_beta   90.00
_cell.angle_gamma   90.00
#
_symmetry.space_group_name_H-M   'P 1'
#
loop_
_entity.id
_entity.type
_entity.pdbx_description
1 polymer ?
#
loop_
_entity_poly.entity_id
_entity_poly.type
_entity_poly.pdbx_seq_one_letter_code
_entity_poly.pdbx_strand_id
1 'polypeptide(L)'
;MAIITLTSDWGNSDFYVPAVKGAIFSLLPDVNIVDITHNVKSFDVKSAAFIVKNCYKNFPKGTVHVLAVDTEESSDNPHVALKVNDHYFVGTDNTIFSLIVDKDSYEAVIIDVMQDTGFFTFSTRDRFAKVAVMLSNGVPLSEIGKPYHIKESLEFKPSYDANAIHGLVYYIDAYDNLITNITQELFEQERAGRKFTIKFGGKYTINKICDSYQDVPSSEHLALFGTHGFLEIAINHDKAASLLGMHTDSSVDIYF
;
A
#
# COMPACT_ATOMS: atom_id res chain seq x y z
N MET A 1 -6.94 -15.59 18.85
CA MET A 1 -7.16 -14.18 19.26
C MET A 1 -7.31 -13.38 17.97
N ALA A 2 -8.41 -12.64 17.81
CA ALA A 2 -8.67 -11.89 16.59
C ALA A 2 -7.73 -10.67 16.50
N ILE A 3 -7.25 -10.37 15.30
CA ILE A 3 -6.45 -9.17 15.01
C ILE A 3 -7.18 -8.35 13.96
N ILE A 4 -7.37 -7.07 14.25
CA ILE A 4 -7.86 -6.08 13.28
C ILE A 4 -6.79 -5.02 13.12
N THR A 5 -6.39 -4.73 11.89
CA THR A 5 -5.44 -3.65 11.62
C THR A 5 -6.16 -2.42 11.06
N LEU A 6 -5.64 -1.24 11.36
CA LEU A 6 -6.17 0.02 10.86
C LEU A 6 -5.12 0.75 10.03
N THR A 7 -5.55 1.20 8.84
CA THR A 7 -4.77 2.08 7.95
C THR A 7 -5.65 3.25 7.55
N SER A 8 -5.23 4.49 7.80
CA SER A 8 -6.02 5.67 7.46
C SER A 8 -5.18 6.90 7.13
N ASP A 9 -5.84 7.93 6.64
CA ASP A 9 -5.30 9.25 6.32
C ASP A 9 -5.75 10.35 7.32
N TRP A 10 -6.25 9.95 8.50
CA TRP A 10 -6.84 10.88 9.47
C TRP A 10 -5.83 11.58 10.38
N GLY A 11 -4.57 11.13 10.39
CA GLY A 11 -3.61 11.54 11.41
C GLY A 11 -3.94 10.99 12.79
N ASN A 12 -3.26 11.50 13.81
CA ASN A 12 -3.39 11.05 15.20
C ASN A 12 -3.94 12.13 16.15
N SER A 13 -4.30 13.29 15.62
CA SER A 13 -4.69 14.47 16.44
C SER A 13 -6.18 14.67 16.58
N ASP A 14 -7.00 13.87 15.88
CA ASP A 14 -8.45 14.03 15.83
C ASP A 14 -9.19 12.83 16.44
N PHE A 15 -10.51 12.91 16.54
CA PHE A 15 -11.38 11.90 17.17
C PHE A 15 -11.61 10.63 16.30
N TYR A 16 -11.24 10.61 15.04
CA TYR A 16 -11.57 9.53 14.11
C TYR A 16 -11.00 8.18 14.57
N VAL A 17 -9.71 8.12 14.86
CA VAL A 17 -9.04 6.89 15.29
C VAL A 17 -9.65 6.32 16.57
N PRO A 18 -9.74 7.07 17.68
CA PRO A 18 -10.33 6.56 18.92
C PRO A 18 -11.80 6.19 18.76
N ALA A 19 -12.58 6.89 17.92
CA ALA A 19 -13.98 6.55 17.67
C ALA A 19 -14.15 5.19 16.98
N VAL A 20 -13.32 4.88 15.97
CA VAL A 20 -13.32 3.56 15.29
C VAL A 20 -12.89 2.46 16.26
N LYS A 21 -11.81 2.67 17.02
CA LYS A 21 -11.36 1.71 18.03
C LYS A 21 -12.43 1.46 19.10
N GLY A 22 -13.08 2.51 19.58
CA GLY A 22 -14.19 2.41 20.53
C GLY A 22 -15.35 1.59 19.99
N ALA A 23 -15.74 1.79 18.73
CA ALA A 23 -16.77 1.00 18.07
C ALA A 23 -16.38 -0.49 17.96
N ILE A 24 -15.14 -0.79 17.58
CA ILE A 24 -14.64 -2.17 17.52
C ILE A 24 -14.64 -2.81 18.91
N PHE A 25 -14.08 -2.16 19.93
CA PHE A 25 -14.03 -2.67 21.31
C PHE A 25 -15.42 -2.88 21.93
N SER A 26 -16.41 -2.05 21.57
CA SER A 26 -17.79 -2.21 22.01
C SER A 26 -18.44 -3.50 21.48
N LEU A 27 -18.02 -3.97 20.30
CA LEU A 27 -18.53 -5.18 19.64
C LEU A 27 -17.67 -6.41 19.95
N LEU A 28 -16.35 -6.24 20.14
CA LEU A 28 -15.39 -7.32 20.38
C LEU A 28 -14.31 -6.84 21.39
N PRO A 29 -14.59 -6.91 22.71
CA PRO A 29 -13.70 -6.36 23.74
C PRO A 29 -12.30 -6.98 23.79
N ASP A 30 -12.14 -8.26 23.44
CA ASP A 30 -10.88 -9.00 23.54
C ASP A 30 -10.08 -9.02 22.20
N VAL A 31 -10.37 -8.10 21.28
CA VAL A 31 -9.66 -7.99 20.00
C VAL A 31 -8.33 -7.26 20.15
N ASN A 32 -7.32 -7.69 19.41
CA ASN A 32 -6.09 -6.89 19.23
C ASN A 32 -6.26 -5.94 18.04
N ILE A 33 -6.21 -4.65 18.32
CA ILE A 33 -6.17 -3.61 17.27
C ILE A 33 -4.72 -3.17 17.07
N VAL A 34 -4.24 -3.26 15.83
CA VAL A 34 -2.89 -2.83 15.44
C VAL A 34 -3.00 -1.72 14.42
N ASP A 35 -2.45 -0.56 14.73
CA ASP A 35 -2.35 0.54 13.78
C ASP A 35 -1.17 0.26 12.83
N ILE A 36 -1.45 0.11 11.54
CA ILE A 36 -0.39 0.11 10.53
C ILE A 36 0.10 1.54 10.36
N THR A 37 -0.81 2.45 10.04
CA THR A 37 -0.53 3.89 10.01
C THR A 37 -1.83 4.69 9.96
N HIS A 38 -1.79 5.90 10.53
CA HIS A 38 -2.84 6.91 10.36
C HIS A 38 -2.31 8.17 9.64
N ASN A 39 -1.05 8.13 9.19
CA ASN A 39 -0.36 9.27 8.58
C ASN A 39 -0.22 9.13 7.06
N VAL A 40 -1.09 8.37 6.40
CA VAL A 40 -1.21 8.43 4.94
C VAL A 40 -1.62 9.85 4.57
N LYS A 41 -1.02 10.41 3.52
CA LYS A 41 -1.47 11.70 3.01
C LYS A 41 -2.94 11.61 2.59
N SER A 42 -3.74 12.65 2.86
CA SER A 42 -5.18 12.63 2.58
C SER A 42 -5.46 12.21 1.13
N PHE A 43 -6.33 11.21 1.00
CA PHE A 43 -6.76 10.62 -0.27
C PHE A 43 -5.67 9.89 -1.08
N ASP A 44 -4.48 9.66 -0.51
CA ASP A 44 -3.40 8.96 -1.22
C ASP A 44 -3.55 7.43 -1.12
N VAL A 45 -4.43 6.91 -1.97
CA VAL A 45 -4.74 5.48 -2.08
C VAL A 45 -3.51 4.66 -2.46
N LYS A 46 -2.62 5.18 -3.32
CA LYS A 46 -1.41 4.48 -3.77
C LYS A 46 -0.45 4.23 -2.62
N SER A 47 -0.15 5.27 -1.83
CA SER A 47 0.72 5.13 -0.66
C SER A 47 0.12 4.18 0.39
N ALA A 48 -1.19 4.26 0.64
CA ALA A 48 -1.87 3.34 1.55
C ALA A 48 -1.73 1.88 1.09
N ALA A 49 -1.99 1.63 -0.19
CA ALA A 49 -1.86 0.30 -0.78
C ALA A 49 -0.42 -0.22 -0.69
N PHE A 50 0.58 0.61 -1.01
CA PHE A 50 1.99 0.24 -0.90
C PHE A 50 2.36 -0.16 0.53
N ILE A 51 1.98 0.63 1.54
CA ILE A 51 2.27 0.35 2.95
C ILE A 51 1.63 -0.99 3.35
N VAL A 52 0.34 -1.18 3.07
CA VAL A 52 -0.39 -2.38 3.46
C VAL A 52 0.15 -3.62 2.74
N LYS A 53 0.40 -3.55 1.43
CA LYS A 53 0.95 -4.64 0.62
C LYS A 53 2.26 -5.18 1.18
N ASN A 54 3.11 -4.28 1.67
CA ASN A 54 4.44 -4.64 2.20
C ASN A 54 4.43 -5.15 3.65
N CYS A 55 3.28 -5.14 4.34
CA CYS A 55 3.23 -5.61 5.73
C CYS A 55 2.13 -6.65 6.02
N TYR A 56 1.03 -6.70 5.27
CA TYR A 56 -0.11 -7.53 5.66
C TYR A 56 0.23 -9.02 5.77
N LYS A 57 1.12 -9.55 4.90
CA LYS A 57 1.54 -10.97 4.91
C LYS A 57 2.35 -11.35 6.16
N ASN A 58 2.85 -10.37 6.92
CA ASN A 58 3.54 -10.60 8.19
C ASN A 58 2.57 -10.83 9.36
N PHE A 59 1.29 -10.52 9.19
CA PHE A 59 0.26 -10.80 10.18
C PHE A 59 -0.22 -12.25 10.08
N PRO A 60 -0.72 -12.83 11.17
CA PRO A 60 -1.32 -14.16 11.15
C PRO A 60 -2.50 -14.26 10.17
N LYS A 61 -2.69 -15.42 9.58
CA LYS A 61 -3.89 -15.73 8.79
C LYS A 61 -5.17 -15.48 9.60
N GLY A 62 -6.20 -15.01 8.94
CA GLY A 62 -7.45 -14.59 9.57
C GLY A 62 -7.45 -13.13 10.06
N THR A 63 -6.33 -12.40 9.94
CA THR A 63 -6.31 -10.96 10.26
C THR A 63 -7.23 -10.18 9.33
N VAL A 64 -7.96 -9.22 9.88
CA VAL A 64 -8.82 -8.29 9.14
C VAL A 64 -8.15 -6.93 9.05
N HIS A 65 -7.94 -6.44 7.83
CA HIS A 65 -7.31 -5.15 7.54
C HIS A 65 -8.38 -4.13 7.14
N VAL A 66 -8.57 -3.10 7.96
CA VAL A 66 -9.49 -1.99 7.65
C VAL A 66 -8.72 -0.89 6.93
N LEU A 67 -9.15 -0.58 5.71
CA LEU A 67 -8.56 0.42 4.82
C LEU A 67 -9.44 1.67 4.82
N ALA A 68 -9.03 2.68 5.55
CA ALA A 68 -9.80 3.88 5.81
C ALA A 68 -9.15 5.11 5.17
N VAL A 69 -8.93 5.03 3.85
CA VAL A 69 -8.40 6.12 3.02
C VAL A 69 -9.37 6.35 1.88
N ASP A 70 -9.83 7.60 1.71
CA ASP A 70 -10.81 7.98 0.68
C ASP A 70 -12.05 7.05 0.70
N THR A 71 -12.80 7.08 1.81
CA THR A 71 -13.83 6.09 2.13
C THR A 71 -15.24 6.48 1.71
N GLU A 72 -15.42 7.52 0.92
CA GLU A 72 -16.74 7.94 0.47
C GLU A 72 -17.34 6.89 -0.49
N GLU A 73 -18.58 6.46 -0.18
CA GLU A 73 -19.30 5.46 -0.97
C GLU A 73 -19.98 6.11 -2.17
N SER A 74 -19.87 5.49 -3.32
CA SER A 74 -20.61 5.86 -4.53
C SER A 74 -20.95 4.62 -5.36
N SER A 75 -21.75 4.79 -6.42
CA SER A 75 -21.99 3.72 -7.39
C SER A 75 -20.71 3.18 -8.03
N ASP A 76 -19.73 4.07 -8.20
CA ASP A 76 -18.44 3.72 -8.80
C ASP A 76 -17.44 3.22 -7.77
N ASN A 77 -17.55 3.64 -6.52
CA ASN A 77 -16.65 3.27 -5.42
C ASN A 77 -17.46 2.62 -4.29
N PRO A 78 -17.94 1.37 -4.44
CA PRO A 78 -18.69 0.69 -3.40
C PRO A 78 -17.82 0.29 -2.21
N HIS A 79 -18.46 0.09 -1.06
CA HIS A 79 -17.82 -0.54 0.08
C HIS A 79 -17.68 -2.04 -0.15
N VAL A 80 -16.50 -2.58 0.05
CA VAL A 80 -16.16 -3.98 -0.28
C VAL A 80 -15.50 -4.68 0.90
N ALA A 81 -15.85 -5.93 1.09
CA ALA A 81 -15.09 -6.89 1.89
C ALA A 81 -14.44 -7.91 0.95
N LEU A 82 -13.15 -8.16 1.12
CA LEU A 82 -12.33 -9.00 0.25
C LEU A 82 -11.53 -10.00 1.08
N LYS A 83 -11.36 -11.21 0.56
CA LYS A 83 -10.47 -12.24 1.12
C LYS A 83 -9.43 -12.63 0.08
N VAL A 84 -8.16 -12.60 0.47
CA VAL A 84 -7.02 -13.08 -0.31
C VAL A 84 -5.95 -13.64 0.62
N ASN A 85 -5.31 -14.76 0.26
CA ASN A 85 -4.23 -15.40 1.04
C ASN A 85 -4.60 -15.64 2.53
N ASP A 86 -5.86 -15.94 2.81
CA ASP A 86 -6.43 -16.08 4.17
C ASP A 86 -6.40 -14.79 5.01
N HIS A 87 -6.24 -13.63 4.42
CA HIS A 87 -6.45 -12.33 5.04
C HIS A 87 -7.73 -11.69 4.53
N TYR A 88 -8.34 -10.86 5.36
CA TYR A 88 -9.53 -10.10 5.00
C TYR A 88 -9.20 -8.62 4.91
N PHE A 89 -9.86 -7.93 3.97
CA PHE A 89 -9.74 -6.48 3.80
C PHE A 89 -11.14 -5.87 3.75
N VAL A 90 -11.33 -4.74 4.41
CA VAL A 90 -12.59 -3.98 4.43
C VAL A 90 -12.27 -2.54 4.08
N GLY A 91 -12.92 -2.00 3.06
CA GLY A 91 -12.68 -0.62 2.60
C GLY A 91 -13.59 -0.23 1.45
N THR A 92 -13.29 0.89 0.83
CA THR A 92 -13.93 1.37 -0.39
C THR A 92 -13.13 0.89 -1.61
N ASP A 93 -13.80 0.40 -2.65
CA ASP A 93 -13.12 0.02 -3.90
C ASP A 93 -12.85 1.25 -4.78
N ASN A 94 -11.93 2.06 -4.31
CA ASN A 94 -11.32 3.20 -5.00
C ASN A 94 -10.02 2.79 -5.72
N THR A 95 -9.89 1.53 -6.13
CA THR A 95 -8.72 0.83 -6.69
C THR A 95 -7.69 0.31 -5.68
N ILE A 96 -7.84 0.58 -4.38
CA ILE A 96 -6.88 0.16 -3.35
C ILE A 96 -6.67 -1.36 -3.34
N PHE A 97 -7.73 -2.13 -3.54
CA PHE A 97 -7.66 -3.59 -3.48
C PHE A 97 -6.80 -4.15 -4.60
N SER A 98 -6.95 -3.69 -5.83
CA SER A 98 -6.16 -4.16 -6.97
C SER A 98 -4.66 -3.79 -6.87
N LEU A 99 -4.32 -2.73 -6.13
CA LEU A 99 -2.94 -2.37 -5.82
C LEU A 99 -2.32 -3.28 -4.75
N ILE A 100 -3.13 -3.86 -3.85
CA ILE A 100 -2.70 -4.79 -2.79
C ILE A 100 -2.67 -6.23 -3.29
N VAL A 101 -3.76 -6.65 -3.97
CA VAL A 101 -3.93 -8.00 -4.51
C VAL A 101 -3.19 -8.09 -5.83
N ASP A 102 -2.12 -8.86 -5.86
CA ASP A 102 -1.42 -9.17 -7.10
C ASP A 102 -2.32 -10.05 -8.01
N LYS A 103 -1.74 -10.93 -8.79
CA LYS A 103 -2.45 -11.93 -9.62
C LYS A 103 -3.08 -13.07 -8.81
N ASP A 104 -3.12 -12.94 -7.48
CA ASP A 104 -3.69 -13.96 -6.59
C ASP A 104 -5.21 -14.03 -6.77
N SER A 105 -5.74 -15.23 -6.62
CA SER A 105 -7.20 -15.43 -6.56
C SER A 105 -7.76 -14.82 -5.28
N TYR A 106 -8.87 -14.12 -5.40
CA TYR A 106 -9.55 -13.47 -4.29
C TYR A 106 -11.06 -13.79 -4.32
N GLU A 107 -11.70 -13.60 -3.19
CA GLU A 107 -13.15 -13.51 -3.07
C GLU A 107 -13.51 -12.11 -2.60
N ALA A 108 -14.49 -11.47 -3.22
CA ALA A 108 -14.94 -10.14 -2.82
C ALA A 108 -16.46 -10.03 -2.87
N VAL A 109 -16.99 -9.18 -1.98
CA VAL A 109 -18.43 -8.86 -1.93
C VAL A 109 -18.62 -7.37 -1.74
N ILE A 110 -19.66 -6.80 -2.38
CA ILE A 110 -20.19 -5.48 -1.99
C ILE A 110 -20.88 -5.65 -0.65
N ILE A 111 -20.51 -4.84 0.33
CA ILE A 111 -21.03 -4.91 1.68
C ILE A 111 -22.51 -4.52 1.70
N ASP A 112 -23.38 -5.44 2.15
CA ASP A 112 -24.82 -5.26 2.33
C ASP A 112 -25.17 -5.24 3.84
N VAL A 113 -24.32 -4.58 4.63
CA VAL A 113 -24.50 -4.40 6.07
C VAL A 113 -24.90 -2.96 6.33
N MET A 114 -26.05 -2.75 7.00
CA MET A 114 -26.54 -1.41 7.31
C MET A 114 -25.58 -0.67 8.23
N GLN A 115 -25.47 0.64 7.97
CA GLN A 115 -24.78 1.56 8.90
C GLN A 115 -25.58 1.69 10.20
N ASP A 116 -24.88 1.88 11.31
CA ASP A 116 -25.49 2.04 12.64
C ASP A 116 -26.11 3.43 12.84
N THR A 117 -25.75 4.40 12.00
CA THR A 117 -26.29 5.78 12.05
C THR A 117 -26.85 6.21 10.70
N GLY A 118 -27.65 7.26 10.70
CA GLY A 118 -28.13 7.93 9.47
C GLY A 118 -27.11 8.88 8.82
N PHE A 119 -25.87 8.94 9.33
CA PHE A 119 -24.80 9.78 8.81
C PHE A 119 -23.82 8.95 7.98
N PHE A 120 -23.67 9.30 6.71
CA PHE A 120 -22.84 8.56 5.75
C PHE A 120 -21.38 9.07 5.67
N THR A 121 -21.01 10.03 6.49
CA THR A 121 -19.69 10.67 6.45
C THR A 121 -18.62 9.94 7.28
N PHE A 122 -18.98 8.87 7.99
CA PHE A 122 -18.04 8.10 8.81
C PHE A 122 -18.27 6.59 8.72
N SER A 123 -18.32 6.08 7.51
CA SER A 123 -18.59 4.67 7.22
C SER A 123 -17.59 3.70 7.87
N THR A 124 -16.36 4.13 8.11
CA THR A 124 -15.36 3.29 8.80
C THR A 124 -15.80 2.95 10.22
N ARG A 125 -16.37 3.89 10.97
CA ARG A 125 -16.91 3.62 12.31
C ARG A 125 -18.23 2.85 12.23
N ASP A 126 -19.14 3.27 11.35
CA ASP A 126 -20.54 2.86 11.40
C ASP A 126 -20.83 1.60 10.57
N ARG A 127 -19.90 1.20 9.67
CA ARG A 127 -20.04 0.01 8.83
C ARG A 127 -18.78 -0.87 8.84
N PHE A 128 -17.58 -0.33 8.56
CA PHE A 128 -16.38 -1.16 8.43
C PHE A 128 -15.97 -1.82 9.75
N ALA A 129 -16.07 -1.11 10.87
CA ALA A 129 -15.80 -1.67 12.19
C ALA A 129 -16.69 -2.90 12.49
N LYS A 130 -17.98 -2.82 12.17
CA LYS A 130 -18.93 -3.93 12.31
C LYS A 130 -18.60 -5.11 11.40
N VAL A 131 -18.33 -4.83 10.13
CA VAL A 131 -17.93 -5.88 9.16
C VAL A 131 -16.62 -6.54 9.58
N ALA A 132 -15.64 -5.77 10.05
CA ALA A 132 -14.37 -6.31 10.54
C ALA A 132 -14.57 -7.24 11.74
N VAL A 133 -15.46 -6.90 12.66
CA VAL A 133 -15.80 -7.76 13.79
C VAL A 133 -16.53 -9.02 13.34
N MET A 134 -17.48 -8.92 12.39
CA MET A 134 -18.18 -10.09 11.82
C MET A 134 -17.18 -11.06 11.19
N LEU A 135 -16.26 -10.58 10.36
CA LEU A 135 -15.20 -11.39 9.73
C LEU A 135 -14.26 -12.00 10.77
N SER A 136 -13.87 -11.23 11.80
CA SER A 136 -13.03 -11.72 12.91
C SER A 136 -13.69 -12.87 13.71
N ASN A 137 -15.02 -12.90 13.74
CA ASN A 137 -15.83 -13.98 14.35
C ASN A 137 -16.13 -15.12 13.38
N GLY A 138 -15.55 -15.11 12.17
CA GLY A 138 -15.69 -16.18 11.18
C GLY A 138 -16.97 -16.14 10.35
N VAL A 139 -17.68 -15.01 10.32
CA VAL A 139 -18.83 -14.84 9.42
C VAL A 139 -18.33 -14.88 7.98
N PRO A 140 -18.91 -15.73 7.12
CA PRO A 140 -18.47 -15.87 5.74
C PRO A 140 -18.82 -14.62 4.90
N LEU A 141 -18.05 -14.35 3.86
CA LEU A 141 -18.31 -13.20 2.96
C LEU A 141 -19.72 -13.22 2.34
N SER A 142 -20.28 -14.41 2.09
CA SER A 142 -21.64 -14.56 1.55
C SER A 142 -22.76 -14.04 2.47
N GLU A 143 -22.50 -13.87 3.76
CA GLU A 143 -23.42 -13.24 4.71
C GLU A 143 -23.13 -11.75 4.90
N ILE A 144 -21.98 -11.26 4.42
CA ILE A 144 -21.60 -9.84 4.47
C ILE A 144 -22.17 -9.09 3.26
N GLY A 145 -22.29 -9.75 2.10
CA GLY A 145 -22.80 -9.07 0.91
C GLY A 145 -22.86 -9.94 -0.34
N LYS A 146 -22.97 -9.27 -1.49
CA LYS A 146 -23.11 -9.90 -2.81
C LYS A 146 -21.76 -10.01 -3.53
N PRO A 147 -21.52 -11.11 -4.29
CA PRO A 147 -20.29 -11.29 -5.04
C PRO A 147 -19.95 -10.07 -5.90
N TYR A 148 -18.67 -9.73 -5.91
CA TYR A 148 -18.15 -8.54 -6.60
C TYR A 148 -16.79 -8.82 -7.25
N HIS A 149 -16.51 -8.13 -8.35
CA HIS A 149 -15.17 -8.07 -8.96
C HIS A 149 -14.57 -6.70 -8.71
N ILE A 150 -13.43 -6.67 -8.03
CA ILE A 150 -12.74 -5.41 -7.73
C ILE A 150 -12.31 -4.68 -8.99
N LYS A 151 -12.25 -3.36 -8.91
CA LYS A 151 -11.76 -2.51 -9.98
C LYS A 151 -10.28 -2.78 -10.24
N GLU A 152 -9.90 -2.85 -11.50
CA GLU A 152 -8.51 -2.87 -11.90
C GLU A 152 -7.91 -1.46 -11.82
N SER A 153 -6.78 -1.33 -11.14
CA SER A 153 -5.97 -0.13 -11.24
C SER A 153 -5.12 -0.18 -12.50
N LEU A 154 -5.07 0.91 -13.23
CA LEU A 154 -4.04 1.13 -14.24
C LEU A 154 -2.74 1.46 -13.49
N GLU A 155 -2.03 0.45 -13.00
CA GLU A 155 -0.67 0.65 -12.48
C GLU A 155 0.21 1.20 -13.59
N PHE A 156 0.93 2.26 -13.29
CA PHE A 156 2.01 2.73 -14.15
C PHE A 156 3.16 1.71 -14.08
N LYS A 157 3.07 0.68 -14.93
CA LYS A 157 4.19 -0.23 -15.13
C LYS A 157 5.32 0.53 -15.83
N PRO A 158 6.59 0.25 -15.48
CA PRO A 158 7.69 0.83 -16.23
C PRO A 158 7.59 0.35 -17.69
N SER A 159 7.86 1.26 -18.63
CA SER A 159 8.04 0.88 -20.03
C SER A 159 9.48 0.46 -20.28
N TYR A 160 9.71 -0.44 -21.22
CA TYR A 160 11.06 -0.90 -21.54
C TYR A 160 11.19 -1.30 -23.00
N ASP A 161 12.42 -1.21 -23.48
CA ASP A 161 12.85 -1.71 -24.78
C ASP A 161 14.21 -2.42 -24.66
N ALA A 162 14.81 -2.82 -25.81
CA ALA A 162 16.07 -3.54 -25.82
C ALA A 162 17.25 -2.80 -25.15
N ASN A 163 17.17 -1.48 -24.95
CA ASN A 163 18.26 -0.62 -24.51
C ASN A 163 18.00 0.08 -23.18
N ALA A 164 16.73 0.14 -22.73
CA ALA A 164 16.37 0.93 -21.55
C ALA A 164 15.13 0.41 -20.84
N ILE A 165 15.06 0.72 -19.52
CA ILE A 165 13.84 0.68 -18.70
C ILE A 165 13.53 2.12 -18.29
N HIS A 166 12.29 2.56 -18.53
CA HIS A 166 11.77 3.87 -18.13
C HIS A 166 10.78 3.71 -16.99
N GLY A 167 11.22 4.02 -15.79
CA GLY A 167 10.42 3.98 -14.58
C GLY A 167 10.20 5.34 -13.97
N LEU A 168 9.52 5.34 -12.84
CA LEU A 168 9.26 6.55 -12.06
C LEU A 168 9.35 6.24 -10.55
N VAL A 169 9.49 7.29 -9.74
CA VAL A 169 9.36 7.19 -8.29
C VAL A 169 7.91 6.90 -7.94
N TYR A 170 7.68 5.73 -7.37
CA TYR A 170 6.35 5.24 -6.99
C TYR A 170 5.97 5.65 -5.57
N TYR A 171 6.96 5.62 -4.65
CA TYR A 171 6.77 5.90 -3.23
C TYR A 171 8.03 6.54 -2.63
N ILE A 172 7.85 7.40 -1.65
CA ILE A 172 8.94 7.97 -0.84
C ILE A 172 8.72 7.53 0.59
N ASP A 173 9.72 6.85 1.17
CA ASP A 173 9.61 6.31 2.52
C ASP A 173 9.87 7.34 3.62
N ALA A 174 9.79 6.93 4.88
CA ALA A 174 10.02 7.78 6.05
C ALA A 174 11.47 8.27 6.18
N TYR A 175 12.41 7.63 5.49
CA TYR A 175 13.82 8.03 5.42
C TYR A 175 14.11 8.96 4.24
N ASP A 176 13.06 9.30 3.46
CA ASP A 176 13.16 10.12 2.26
C ASP A 176 13.84 9.39 1.08
N ASN A 177 13.88 8.05 1.10
CA ASN A 177 14.37 7.23 0.00
C ASN A 177 13.34 7.17 -1.13
N LEU A 178 13.85 7.09 -2.36
CA LEU A 178 13.04 7.06 -3.60
C LEU A 178 12.81 5.61 -4.02
N ILE A 179 11.63 5.07 -3.80
CA ILE A 179 11.25 3.73 -4.23
C ILE A 179 10.58 3.84 -5.60
N THR A 180 11.14 3.13 -6.59
CA THR A 180 10.65 3.19 -7.96
C THR A 180 9.60 2.11 -8.25
N ASN A 181 8.97 2.15 -9.43
CA ASN A 181 8.13 1.08 -9.93
C ASN A 181 8.89 -0.02 -10.70
N ILE A 182 10.24 0.01 -10.69
CA ILE A 182 11.09 -0.98 -11.37
C ILE A 182 11.36 -2.14 -10.41
N THR A 183 10.87 -3.33 -10.76
CA THR A 183 11.12 -4.54 -9.96
C THR A 183 12.50 -5.13 -10.22
N GLN A 184 13.04 -5.84 -9.24
CA GLN A 184 14.28 -6.59 -9.40
C GLN A 184 14.18 -7.62 -10.53
N GLU A 185 13.04 -8.30 -10.63
CA GLU A 185 12.80 -9.29 -11.69
C GLU A 185 12.92 -8.66 -13.08
N LEU A 186 12.22 -7.54 -13.32
CA LEU A 186 12.28 -6.82 -14.59
C LEU A 186 13.71 -6.33 -14.88
N PHE A 187 14.38 -5.76 -13.88
CA PHE A 187 15.75 -5.28 -14.04
C PHE A 187 16.71 -6.39 -14.46
N GLU A 188 16.69 -7.54 -13.77
CA GLU A 188 17.59 -8.65 -14.10
C GLU A 188 17.26 -9.29 -15.43
N GLN A 189 15.98 -9.42 -15.76
CA GLN A 189 15.52 -9.92 -17.05
C GLN A 189 16.06 -9.05 -18.20
N GLU A 190 15.84 -7.74 -18.15
CA GLU A 190 16.22 -6.83 -19.22
C GLU A 190 17.73 -6.56 -19.24
N ARG A 191 18.38 -6.52 -18.08
CA ARG A 191 19.84 -6.36 -17.98
C ARG A 191 20.57 -7.51 -18.67
N ALA A 192 20.17 -8.74 -18.48
CA ALA A 192 20.78 -9.95 -19.09
C ALA A 192 22.32 -9.98 -18.98
N GLY A 193 22.87 -9.53 -17.83
CA GLY A 193 24.32 -9.47 -17.57
C GLY A 193 25.07 -8.28 -18.20
N ARG A 194 24.37 -7.38 -18.92
CA ARG A 194 24.96 -6.17 -19.51
C ARG A 194 25.39 -5.15 -18.42
N LYS A 195 26.29 -4.26 -18.78
CA LYS A 195 26.54 -3.04 -17.99
C LYS A 195 25.33 -2.14 -18.08
N PHE A 196 25.10 -1.35 -17.04
CA PHE A 196 23.97 -0.46 -16.98
C PHE A 196 24.33 0.89 -16.37
N THR A 197 23.46 1.87 -16.60
CA THR A 197 23.53 3.19 -15.98
C THR A 197 22.11 3.61 -15.59
N ILE A 198 21.87 3.82 -14.29
CA ILE A 198 20.64 4.40 -13.77
C ILE A 198 20.79 5.92 -13.83
N LYS A 199 19.83 6.62 -14.45
CA LYS A 199 19.76 8.08 -14.49
C LYS A 199 18.54 8.59 -13.74
N PHE A 200 18.73 9.61 -12.91
CA PHE A 200 17.68 10.21 -12.09
C PHE A 200 17.99 11.66 -11.75
N GLY A 201 16.97 12.45 -11.34
CA GLY A 201 17.16 13.86 -10.99
C GLY A 201 17.82 14.72 -12.07
N GLY A 202 17.70 14.32 -13.34
CA GLY A 202 18.20 15.01 -14.51
C GLY A 202 19.72 14.94 -14.74
N LYS A 203 20.53 14.79 -13.69
CA LYS A 203 22.02 14.86 -13.79
C LYS A 203 22.76 13.73 -13.05
N TYR A 204 22.09 13.00 -12.19
CA TYR A 204 22.74 11.97 -11.37
C TYR A 204 22.76 10.63 -12.10
N THR A 205 23.80 9.85 -11.85
CA THR A 205 23.96 8.51 -12.42
C THR A 205 24.54 7.53 -11.42
N ILE A 206 24.03 6.29 -11.45
CA ILE A 206 24.57 5.14 -10.71
C ILE A 206 24.77 3.99 -11.69
N ASN A 207 25.86 3.26 -11.57
CA ASN A 207 26.21 2.13 -12.44
C ASN A 207 26.46 0.82 -11.67
N LYS A 208 26.11 0.79 -10.40
CA LYS A 208 26.24 -0.36 -9.50
C LYS A 208 25.00 -0.49 -8.63
N ILE A 209 24.49 -1.70 -8.46
CA ILE A 209 23.56 -2.03 -7.38
C ILE A 209 24.34 -2.40 -6.13
N CYS A 210 23.99 -1.81 -5.01
CA CYS A 210 24.55 -2.09 -3.70
C CYS A 210 23.72 -3.15 -2.96
N ASP A 211 24.34 -3.88 -2.05
CA ASP A 211 23.66 -4.82 -1.16
C ASP A 211 23.21 -4.16 0.14
N SER A 212 23.85 -3.05 0.51
CA SER A 212 23.59 -2.31 1.74
C SER A 212 23.81 -0.81 1.56
N TYR A 213 23.15 0.00 2.41
CA TYR A 213 23.37 1.46 2.45
C TYR A 213 24.83 1.80 2.81
N GLN A 214 25.52 0.94 3.56
CA GLN A 214 26.92 1.14 3.98
C GLN A 214 27.95 0.85 2.87
N ASP A 215 27.53 0.41 1.70
CA ASP A 215 28.44 0.14 0.57
C ASP A 215 28.98 1.42 -0.07
N VAL A 216 28.50 2.57 0.37
CA VAL A 216 28.96 3.90 -0.01
C VAL A 216 29.21 4.76 1.24
N PRO A 217 30.10 5.77 1.19
CA PRO A 217 30.28 6.73 2.27
C PRO A 217 29.00 7.51 2.61
N SER A 218 28.96 8.11 3.81
CA SER A 218 27.87 9.04 4.18
C SER A 218 27.74 10.17 3.16
N SER A 219 26.49 10.57 2.89
CA SER A 219 26.09 11.60 1.92
C SER A 219 26.35 11.23 0.45
N GLU A 220 26.75 10.01 0.14
CA GLU A 220 26.76 9.52 -1.23
C GLU A 220 25.47 8.79 -1.61
N HIS A 221 25.07 8.94 -2.86
CA HIS A 221 23.88 8.28 -3.40
C HIS A 221 24.20 6.85 -3.84
N LEU A 222 23.23 5.97 -3.67
CA LEU A 222 23.32 4.55 -4.02
C LEU A 222 21.97 4.06 -4.59
N ALA A 223 22.02 2.88 -5.23
CA ALA A 223 20.84 2.16 -5.63
C ALA A 223 20.91 0.71 -5.10
N LEU A 224 19.80 0.21 -4.61
CA LEU A 224 19.65 -1.16 -4.14
C LEU A 224 18.24 -1.69 -4.42
N PHE A 225 18.00 -2.98 -4.22
CA PHE A 225 16.65 -3.53 -4.20
C PHE A 225 16.24 -3.77 -2.75
N GLY A 226 15.20 -3.05 -2.30
CA GLY A 226 14.66 -3.21 -0.95
C GLY A 226 13.86 -4.51 -0.78
N THR A 227 13.43 -4.80 0.45
CA THR A 227 12.59 -5.97 0.79
C THR A 227 11.23 -5.98 0.09
N HIS A 228 10.78 -4.83 -0.41
CA HIS A 228 9.59 -4.67 -1.24
C HIS A 228 9.78 -5.13 -2.70
N GLY A 229 11.02 -5.51 -3.09
CA GLY A 229 11.34 -6.00 -4.43
C GLY A 229 11.52 -4.94 -5.51
N PHE A 230 11.45 -3.65 -5.18
CA PHE A 230 11.63 -2.55 -6.13
C PHE A 230 13.02 -1.91 -6.01
N LEU A 231 13.47 -1.30 -7.11
CA LEU A 231 14.67 -0.47 -7.12
C LEU A 231 14.44 0.75 -6.24
N GLU A 232 15.36 0.96 -5.32
CA GLU A 232 15.39 2.10 -4.40
C GLU A 232 16.64 2.94 -4.68
N ILE A 233 16.48 4.27 -4.68
CA ILE A 233 17.57 5.23 -4.73
C ILE A 233 17.59 5.94 -3.38
N ALA A 234 18.74 5.90 -2.72
CA ALA A 234 18.95 6.47 -1.40
C ALA A 234 20.22 7.33 -1.35
N ILE A 235 20.35 8.12 -0.30
CA ILE A 235 21.61 8.76 0.10
C ILE A 235 21.97 8.24 1.48
N ASN A 236 23.17 7.65 1.62
CA ASN A 236 23.58 7.07 2.88
C ASN A 236 23.61 8.12 4.00
N HIS A 237 22.83 7.88 5.08
CA HIS A 237 22.62 8.79 6.22
C HIS A 237 22.03 10.16 5.86
N ASP A 238 21.32 10.29 4.74
CA ASP A 238 20.75 11.57 4.32
C ASP A 238 19.41 11.39 3.56
N LYS A 239 18.77 12.50 3.16
CA LYS A 239 17.43 12.58 2.58
C LYS A 239 17.47 12.68 1.06
N ALA A 240 17.26 11.55 0.37
CA ALA A 240 17.41 11.48 -1.07
C ALA A 240 16.39 12.34 -1.84
N ALA A 241 15.08 12.22 -1.55
CA ALA A 241 14.06 12.98 -2.27
C ALA A 241 14.25 14.49 -2.13
N SER A 242 14.47 14.96 -0.89
CA SER A 242 14.66 16.39 -0.59
C SER A 242 15.94 16.96 -1.24
N LEU A 243 17.07 16.25 -1.11
CA LEU A 243 18.36 16.75 -1.63
C LEU A 243 18.47 16.69 -3.15
N LEU A 244 17.83 15.68 -3.75
CA LEU A 244 17.84 15.53 -5.22
C LEU A 244 16.71 16.33 -5.88
N GLY A 245 15.79 16.93 -5.11
CA GLY A 245 14.64 17.64 -5.62
C GLY A 245 13.66 16.73 -6.38
N MET A 246 13.57 15.47 -5.97
CA MET A 246 12.71 14.47 -6.59
C MET A 246 11.45 14.22 -5.75
N HIS A 247 10.40 13.82 -6.42
CA HIS A 247 9.09 13.55 -5.82
C HIS A 247 8.46 12.33 -6.48
N THR A 248 7.31 11.89 -6.03
CA THR A 248 6.51 10.88 -6.74
C THR A 248 6.29 11.30 -8.19
N ASP A 249 6.28 10.32 -9.08
CA ASP A 249 6.21 10.47 -10.55
C ASP A 249 7.47 11.09 -11.21
N SER A 250 8.54 11.42 -10.45
CA SER A 250 9.84 11.77 -11.04
C SER A 250 10.43 10.58 -11.81
N SER A 251 11.00 10.84 -13.00
CA SER A 251 11.56 9.78 -13.85
C SER A 251 12.83 9.16 -13.27
N VAL A 252 12.96 7.85 -13.46
CA VAL A 252 14.14 7.04 -13.18
C VAL A 252 14.35 6.10 -14.36
N ASP A 253 15.42 6.31 -15.12
CA ASP A 253 15.70 5.55 -16.34
C ASP A 253 16.92 4.68 -16.17
N ILE A 254 16.89 3.46 -16.70
CA ILE A 254 18.03 2.54 -16.72
C ILE A 254 18.41 2.28 -18.17
N TYR A 255 19.66 2.52 -18.52
CA TYR A 255 20.21 2.28 -19.85
C TYR A 255 21.21 1.14 -19.81
N PHE A 256 21.17 0.27 -20.84
CA PHE A 256 22.01 -0.93 -20.98
C PHE A 256 23.01 -0.83 -22.13
#